data_7681f3fe44eb1c3b26ad067fd0500c35
#
_entry.id   7681f3fe44eb1c3b26ad067fd0500c35
#
_cell.length_a   1.000
_cell.length_b   1.000
_cell.length_c   1.000
_cell.angle_alpha   90.00
_cell.angle_beta   90.00
_cell.angle_gamma   90.00
#
_symmetry.space_group_name_H-M   'P 1'
#
loop_
_entity.id
_entity.type
_entity.pdbx_description
1 polymer ?
#
loop_
_entity_poly.entity_id
_entity_poly.type
_entity_poly.pdbx_seq_one_letter_code
_entity_poly.pdbx_strand_id
1 'polypeptide(L)'
;MRKVGGAVRLYKTKRWERKRKTILRRDEYLCQECKRYGKTTQATTVHHIYPLEDYPELALVGDNLISLCNACHERMHDRMTGEVTELGRQWQERRRAEFEKFYADRG
;
A
#
# COMPACT_ATOMS: atom_id res chain seq x y z
N MET A 1 -6.80 4.36 -20.41
CA MET A 1 -6.98 5.68 -19.79
C MET A 1 -6.53 5.65 -18.32
N ARG A 2 -5.78 6.63 -17.94
CA ARG A 2 -5.26 6.66 -16.58
C ARG A 2 -6.35 7.04 -15.59
N LYS A 3 -6.24 6.49 -14.40
CA LYS A 3 -7.21 6.76 -13.34
C LYS A 3 -6.66 7.73 -12.30
N VAL A 4 -5.86 8.67 -12.76
CA VAL A 4 -5.20 9.61 -11.87
C VAL A 4 -6.22 10.39 -11.05
N GLY A 5 -7.29 10.85 -11.70
CA GLY A 5 -8.33 11.58 -10.99
C GLY A 5 -8.98 10.76 -9.90
N GLY A 6 -9.16 9.45 -10.15
CA GLY A 6 -9.74 8.56 -9.15
C GLY A 6 -8.84 8.41 -7.93
N ALA A 7 -7.53 8.29 -8.16
CA ALA A 7 -6.57 8.18 -7.07
C ALA A 7 -6.57 9.44 -6.21
N VAL A 8 -6.51 10.60 -6.86
CA VAL A 8 -6.53 11.87 -6.13
C VAL A 8 -7.82 11.99 -5.34
N ARG A 9 -8.93 11.62 -5.96
CA ARG A 9 -10.23 11.70 -5.30
C ARG A 9 -10.27 10.82 -4.06
N LEU A 10 -9.73 9.60 -4.15
CA LEU A 10 -9.70 8.69 -3.00
C LEU A 10 -9.01 9.34 -1.81
N TYR A 11 -7.84 9.92 -2.04
CA TYR A 11 -7.04 10.46 -0.95
C TYR A 11 -7.69 11.64 -0.26
N LYS A 12 -8.72 12.22 -0.87
CA LYS A 12 -9.44 13.34 -0.28
C LYS A 12 -10.69 12.91 0.48
N THR A 13 -10.98 11.61 0.49
CA THR A 13 -12.21 11.14 1.15
C THR A 13 -11.99 10.88 2.63
N LYS A 14 -13.08 10.98 3.38
CA LYS A 14 -13.04 10.64 4.79
C LYS A 14 -12.88 9.13 4.99
N ARG A 15 -13.36 8.33 4.05
CA ARG A 15 -13.17 6.88 4.12
C ARG A 15 -11.69 6.53 4.06
N TRP A 16 -10.94 7.17 3.17
CA TRP A 16 -9.50 6.94 3.10
C TRP A 16 -8.81 7.39 4.37
N GLU A 17 -9.19 8.56 4.86
CA GLU A 17 -8.57 9.10 6.07
C GLU A 17 -8.75 8.15 7.25
N ARG A 18 -9.96 7.62 7.41
CA ARG A 18 -10.22 6.67 8.49
C ARG A 18 -9.44 5.38 8.30
N LYS A 19 -9.42 4.87 7.07
CA LYS A 19 -8.68 3.64 6.78
C LYS A 19 -7.19 3.83 7.03
N ARG A 20 -6.67 4.96 6.60
CA ARG A 20 -5.26 5.29 6.81
C ARG A 20 -4.90 5.25 8.30
N LYS A 21 -5.72 5.87 9.11
CA LYS A 21 -5.47 5.87 10.55
C LYS A 21 -5.55 4.47 11.15
N THR A 22 -6.49 3.68 10.68
CA THR A 22 -6.63 2.30 11.14
C THR A 22 -5.38 1.48 10.82
N ILE A 23 -4.86 1.63 9.60
CA ILE A 23 -3.69 0.89 9.17
C ILE A 23 -2.46 1.34 9.97
N LEU A 24 -2.28 2.65 10.14
CA LEU A 24 -1.15 3.14 10.92
C LEU A 24 -1.18 2.58 12.34
N ARG A 25 -2.37 2.57 12.94
CA ARG A 25 -2.53 2.04 14.29
C ARG A 25 -2.25 0.54 14.33
N ARG A 26 -2.77 -0.21 13.34
CA ARG A 26 -2.51 -1.65 13.25
C ARG A 26 -1.01 -1.93 13.21
N ASP A 27 -0.26 -1.11 12.48
CA ASP A 27 1.17 -1.29 12.29
C ASP A 27 1.99 -0.56 13.35
N GLU A 28 1.32 -0.05 14.39
CA GLU A 28 1.96 0.61 15.53
C GLU A 28 2.79 1.81 15.13
N TYR A 29 2.38 2.46 14.02
CA TYR A 29 3.05 3.64 13.48
C TYR A 29 4.49 3.37 13.09
N LEU A 30 4.83 2.11 12.79
CA LEU A 30 6.17 1.71 12.40
C LEU A 30 6.21 1.30 10.95
N CYS A 31 7.32 1.68 10.27
CA CYS A 31 7.56 1.28 8.89
C CYS A 31 7.74 -0.23 8.84
N GLN A 32 6.89 -0.90 8.07
CA GLN A 32 6.90 -2.35 8.01
C GLN A 32 8.10 -2.90 7.26
N GLU A 33 8.62 -2.14 6.29
CA GLU A 33 9.82 -2.58 5.58
C GLU A 33 11.04 -2.48 6.50
N CYS A 34 11.19 -1.37 7.23
CA CYS A 34 12.29 -1.23 8.17
C CYS A 34 12.22 -2.30 9.26
N LYS A 35 11.00 -2.62 9.68
CA LYS A 35 10.80 -3.62 10.73
C LYS A 35 11.33 -4.99 10.31
N ARG A 36 11.25 -5.32 9.03
CA ARG A 36 11.77 -6.60 8.53
C ARG A 36 13.26 -6.75 8.82
N TYR A 37 13.97 -5.66 8.95
CA TYR A 37 15.41 -5.66 9.20
C TYR A 37 15.74 -5.27 10.62
N GLY A 38 14.77 -5.34 11.51
CA GLY A 38 15.00 -5.05 12.92
C GLY A 38 15.12 -3.58 13.25
N LYS A 39 14.72 -2.71 12.33
CA LYS A 39 14.79 -1.27 12.56
C LYS A 39 13.46 -0.74 13.05
N THR A 40 13.51 0.28 13.90
CA THR A 40 12.33 0.95 14.42
C THR A 40 12.27 2.34 13.80
N THR A 41 11.53 2.47 12.70
CA THR A 41 11.39 3.73 11.98
C THR A 41 9.92 4.10 11.94
N GLN A 42 9.63 5.35 12.27
CA GLN A 42 8.25 5.83 12.28
C GLN A 42 7.69 5.85 10.86
N ALA A 43 6.48 5.34 10.71
CA ALA A 43 5.78 5.37 9.43
C ALA A 43 5.09 6.71 9.25
N THR A 44 5.10 7.20 8.02
CA THR A 44 4.46 8.46 7.68
C THR A 44 3.44 8.32 6.57
N THR A 45 3.40 7.17 5.91
CA THR A 45 2.51 6.99 4.78
C THR A 45 1.94 5.58 4.77
N VAL A 46 0.80 5.41 4.12
CA VAL A 46 0.18 4.11 3.91
C VAL A 46 0.21 3.82 2.43
N HIS A 47 0.79 2.68 2.07
CA HIS A 47 1.12 2.31 0.71
C HIS A 47 0.18 1.22 0.21
N HIS A 48 -0.27 1.34 -1.06
CA HIS A 48 -1.02 0.29 -1.73
C HIS A 48 -0.02 -0.71 -2.31
N ILE A 49 -0.04 -1.93 -1.80
CA ILE A 49 0.89 -2.99 -2.23
C ILE A 49 0.64 -3.35 -3.69
N TYR A 50 -0.61 -3.62 -4.04
CA TYR A 50 -1.05 -3.73 -5.43
C TYR A 50 -1.60 -2.37 -5.82
N PRO A 51 -1.04 -1.75 -6.86
CA PRO A 51 -1.29 -0.32 -7.13
C PRO A 51 -2.75 0.01 -7.34
N LEU A 52 -3.15 1.15 -6.79
CA LEU A 52 -4.52 1.63 -6.88
C LEU A 52 -5.00 1.75 -8.32
N GLU A 53 -4.14 2.23 -9.21
CA GLU A 53 -4.52 2.40 -10.62
C GLU A 53 -4.95 1.11 -11.26
N ASP A 54 -4.28 0.02 -10.91
CA ASP A 54 -4.54 -1.27 -11.55
C ASP A 54 -5.55 -2.10 -10.78
N TYR A 55 -5.69 -1.85 -9.50
CA TYR A 55 -6.54 -2.66 -8.63
C TYR A 55 -7.40 -1.77 -7.73
N PRO A 56 -8.31 -0.99 -8.35
CA PRO A 56 -9.11 -0.05 -7.55
C PRO A 56 -10.00 -0.75 -6.53
N GLU A 57 -10.35 -2.03 -6.75
CA GLU A 57 -11.13 -2.78 -5.79
C GLU A 57 -10.41 -2.95 -4.45
N LEU A 58 -9.09 -2.86 -4.48
CA LEU A 58 -8.29 -3.06 -3.27
C LEU A 58 -7.98 -1.77 -2.54
N ALA A 59 -8.61 -0.67 -2.97
CA ALA A 59 -8.28 0.66 -2.46
C ALA A 59 -8.38 0.76 -0.94
N LEU A 60 -9.35 0.08 -0.34
CA LEU A 60 -9.60 0.17 1.09
C LEU A 60 -9.51 -1.20 1.78
N VAL A 61 -8.85 -2.14 1.13
CA VAL A 61 -8.67 -3.48 1.69
C VAL A 61 -7.40 -3.51 2.54
N GLY A 62 -7.56 -3.80 3.83
CA GLY A 62 -6.46 -3.72 4.78
C GLY A 62 -5.27 -4.58 4.41
N ASP A 63 -5.52 -5.77 3.84
CA ASP A 63 -4.42 -6.66 3.45
C ASP A 63 -3.57 -6.09 2.31
N ASN A 64 -4.08 -5.09 1.60
CA ASN A 64 -3.35 -4.43 0.53
C ASN A 64 -2.65 -3.15 0.97
N LEU A 65 -2.69 -2.86 2.26
CA LEU A 65 -2.17 -1.59 2.77
C LEU A 65 -1.12 -1.85 3.84
N ILE A 66 -0.01 -1.11 3.76
CA ILE A 66 1.04 -1.19 4.78
C ILE A 66 1.57 0.20 5.10
N SER A 67 2.01 0.36 6.34
CA SER A 67 2.61 1.60 6.79
C SER A 67 4.09 1.61 6.45
N LEU A 68 4.57 2.71 5.89
CA LEU A 68 5.97 2.86 5.49
C LEU A 68 6.50 4.23 5.87
N CYS A 69 7.80 4.31 6.10
CA CYS A 69 8.47 5.60 6.18
C CYS A 69 8.62 6.15 4.76
N ASN A 70 8.90 7.44 4.68
CA ASN A 70 8.95 8.10 3.38
C ASN A 70 10.03 7.48 2.48
N ALA A 71 11.19 7.19 3.03
CA ALA A 71 12.28 6.61 2.24
C ALA A 71 11.92 5.26 1.65
N CYS A 72 11.29 4.39 2.46
CA CYS A 72 10.90 3.08 1.95
C CYS A 72 9.77 3.19 0.94
N HIS A 73 8.83 4.11 1.17
CA HIS A 73 7.74 4.32 0.23
C HIS A 73 8.26 4.73 -1.15
N GLU A 74 9.28 5.60 -1.18
CA GLU A 74 9.85 6.04 -2.44
C GLU A 74 10.55 4.92 -3.19
N ARG A 75 10.93 3.85 -2.50
CA ARG A 75 11.60 2.72 -3.13
C ARG A 75 10.64 1.71 -3.75
N MET A 76 9.34 1.90 -3.57
CA MET A 76 8.36 0.93 -4.07
C MET A 76 8.06 1.08 -5.56
N HIS A 77 8.27 2.28 -6.10
CA HIS A 77 8.02 2.55 -7.51
C HIS A 77 9.21 3.26 -8.11
N ASP A 78 9.47 2.99 -9.40
CA ASP A 78 10.50 3.69 -10.14
C ASP A 78 10.05 5.13 -10.37
N ARG A 79 10.91 6.08 -10.03
CA ARG A 79 10.54 7.49 -10.10
C ARG A 79 10.34 7.97 -11.53
N MET A 80 11.02 7.35 -12.49
CA MET A 80 10.96 7.76 -13.88
C MET A 80 9.78 7.13 -14.62
N THR A 81 9.55 5.84 -14.37
CA THR A 81 8.54 5.09 -15.12
C THR A 81 7.25 4.86 -14.34
N GLY A 82 7.29 4.96 -13.02
CA GLY A 82 6.15 4.65 -12.17
C GLY A 82 5.93 3.17 -11.96
N GLU A 83 6.77 2.34 -12.54
CA GLU A 83 6.62 0.89 -12.41
C GLU A 83 7.00 0.41 -11.02
N VAL A 84 6.36 -0.69 -10.60
CA VAL A 84 6.66 -1.30 -9.33
C VAL A 84 8.09 -1.85 -9.37
N THR A 85 8.87 -1.54 -8.34
CA THR A 85 10.26 -1.99 -8.26
C THR A 85 10.32 -3.44 -7.78
N GLU A 86 11.53 -3.97 -7.75
CA GLU A 86 11.74 -5.30 -7.19
C GLU A 86 11.26 -5.36 -5.74
N LEU A 87 11.55 -4.32 -4.95
CA LEU A 87 11.09 -4.28 -3.56
C LEU A 87 9.57 -4.27 -3.51
N GLY A 88 8.93 -3.47 -4.36
CA GLY A 88 7.48 -3.46 -4.42
C GLY A 88 6.92 -4.82 -4.76
N ARG A 89 7.56 -5.51 -5.71
CA ARG A 89 7.10 -6.86 -6.09
C ARG A 89 7.29 -7.87 -4.97
N GLN A 90 8.34 -7.71 -4.16
CA GLN A 90 8.51 -8.58 -3.00
C GLN A 90 7.33 -8.47 -2.04
N TRP A 91 6.84 -7.25 -1.84
CA TRP A 91 5.69 -7.06 -0.97
C TRP A 91 4.42 -7.66 -1.59
N GLN A 92 4.28 -7.56 -2.92
CA GLN A 92 3.15 -8.18 -3.59
C GLN A 92 3.20 -9.70 -3.40
N GLU A 93 4.37 -10.28 -3.50
CA GLU A 93 4.51 -11.72 -3.30
C GLU A 93 4.17 -12.12 -1.86
N ARG A 94 4.58 -11.32 -0.89
CA ARG A 94 4.29 -11.59 0.51
C ARG A 94 2.79 -11.53 0.81
N ARG A 95 2.03 -10.79 0.02
CA ARG A 95 0.59 -10.65 0.23
C ARG A 95 -0.21 -11.36 -0.85
N ARG A 96 0.44 -12.24 -1.61
CA ARG A 96 -0.20 -12.89 -2.73
C ARG A 96 -1.38 -13.75 -2.32
N ALA A 97 -1.27 -14.46 -1.21
CA ALA A 97 -2.36 -15.32 -0.74
C ALA A 97 -3.60 -14.51 -0.44
N GLU A 98 -3.43 -13.37 0.25
CA GLU A 98 -4.56 -12.50 0.56
C GLU A 98 -5.14 -11.89 -0.70
N PHE A 99 -4.29 -11.52 -1.65
CA PHE A 99 -4.73 -10.98 -2.92
C PHE A 99 -5.59 -11.99 -3.68
N GLU A 100 -5.11 -13.21 -3.79
CA GLU A 100 -5.83 -14.26 -4.53
C GLU A 100 -7.14 -14.60 -3.83
N LYS A 101 -7.13 -14.64 -2.51
CA LYS A 101 -8.34 -14.93 -1.75
C LYS A 101 -9.41 -13.86 -1.96
N PHE A 102 -8.99 -12.59 -1.99
CA PHE A 102 -9.93 -11.51 -2.21
C PHE A 102 -10.68 -11.68 -3.53
N TYR A 103 -9.95 -11.97 -4.60
CA TYR A 103 -10.58 -12.11 -5.90
C TYR A 103 -11.36 -13.43 -6.05
N ALA A 104 -10.90 -14.49 -5.40
CA ALA A 104 -11.63 -15.75 -5.41
C ALA A 104 -12.98 -15.58 -4.70
N ASP A 105 -13.00 -14.85 -3.58
CA ASP A 105 -14.23 -14.66 -2.82
C ASP A 105 -15.23 -13.78 -3.56
N ARG A 106 -14.74 -12.93 -4.45
CA ARG A 106 -15.63 -12.06 -5.23
C ARG A 106 -16.24 -12.77 -6.44
N GLY A 107 -15.52 -13.79 -6.92
CA GLY A 107 -15.95 -14.52 -8.10
C GLY A 107 -17.17 -15.34 -7.87
#